data_d24f4423fa7621f012a5f7c171aa52e5
#
_entry.id   d24f4423fa7621f012a5f7c171aa52e5
#
_cell.length_a   1.000
_cell.length_b   1.000
_cell.length_c   1.000
_cell.angle_alpha   90.00
_cell.angle_beta   90.00
_cell.angle_gamma   90.00
#
_symmetry.space_group_name_H-M   'P 1'
#
loop_
_entity.id
_entity.type
_entity.pdbx_description
1 polymer ?
#
loop_
_entity_poly.entity_id
_entity_poly.type
_entity_poly.pdbx_seq_one_letter_code
_entity_poly.pdbx_strand_id
1 'polypeptide(L)'
;MDVAITATIVMVVALVVILLMGAPIAIAIGMSSAMAMVVILPTDVAMVTCAQKMFTGLNSFPLLAIPFFVLAGNLMNNGGIAVRIIRLAEALCGKLPGALAESNVLANMFFGAISGSGNAAAAAMGGTIGPIEEERGYSKEFSAAVNIASAPTGMLIPPSNALIVFSTVGGSISVAALFMGGYIPGILWGLAVMVVAGYMAKKRGYVNTNYVDASTKVKYFVDAIPSLFLIVIIIGGILSGIFTATEASGVAVAY
;
A
#
# COMPACT_ATOMS: atom_id res chain seq x y z
N MET A 1 21.24 19.06 -30.65
CA MET A 1 20.34 18.27 -29.78
C MET A 1 19.72 19.26 -28.80
N ASP A 2 18.41 19.25 -28.62
CA ASP A 2 17.78 20.17 -27.67
C ASP A 2 18.34 19.95 -26.26
N VAL A 3 18.64 21.04 -25.56
CA VAL A 3 19.19 20.98 -24.20
C VAL A 3 18.32 20.11 -23.28
N ALA A 4 17.01 20.15 -23.49
CA ALA A 4 16.05 19.30 -22.76
C ALA A 4 16.26 17.80 -23.01
N ILE A 5 16.53 17.39 -24.26
CA ILE A 5 16.79 16.00 -24.62
C ILE A 5 18.12 15.55 -23.98
N THR A 6 19.16 16.36 -24.05
CA THR A 6 20.46 16.07 -23.43
C THR A 6 20.34 15.91 -21.92
N ALA A 7 19.63 16.81 -21.23
CA ALA A 7 19.40 16.74 -19.80
C ALA A 7 18.59 15.48 -19.41
N THR A 8 17.58 15.11 -20.21
CA THR A 8 16.79 13.89 -19.98
C THR A 8 17.65 12.64 -20.12
N ILE A 9 18.49 12.57 -21.15
CA ILE A 9 19.41 11.43 -21.35
C ILE A 9 20.39 11.33 -20.17
N VAL A 10 21.00 12.46 -19.77
CA VAL A 10 21.93 12.48 -18.62
C VAL A 10 21.23 12.02 -17.36
N MET A 11 19.99 12.48 -17.09
CA MET A 11 19.22 12.09 -15.92
C MET A 11 18.97 10.57 -15.91
N VAL A 12 18.48 10.00 -17.02
CA VAL A 12 18.15 8.58 -17.11
C VAL A 12 19.41 7.72 -17.01
N VAL A 13 20.46 8.06 -17.74
CA VAL A 13 21.72 7.30 -17.70
C VAL A 13 22.35 7.37 -16.31
N ALA A 14 22.44 8.55 -15.70
CA ALA A 14 22.98 8.71 -14.36
C ALA A 14 22.17 7.92 -13.32
N LEU A 15 20.81 7.97 -13.40
CA LEU A 15 19.93 7.21 -12.52
C LEU A 15 20.23 5.71 -12.61
N VAL A 16 20.28 5.16 -13.82
CA VAL A 16 20.54 3.73 -14.03
C VAL A 16 21.93 3.34 -13.52
N VAL A 17 22.96 4.12 -13.85
CA VAL A 17 24.34 3.84 -13.42
C VAL A 17 24.45 3.86 -11.89
N ILE A 18 23.91 4.89 -11.22
CA ILE A 18 23.99 5.03 -9.77
C ILE A 18 23.20 3.89 -9.07
N LEU A 19 22.06 3.48 -9.62
CA LEU A 19 21.30 2.32 -9.11
C LEU A 19 22.09 1.02 -9.27
N LEU A 20 22.73 0.80 -10.42
CA LEU A 20 23.57 -0.40 -10.64
C LEU A 20 24.80 -0.44 -9.73
N MET A 21 25.29 0.71 -9.26
CA MET A 21 26.35 0.81 -8.24
C MET A 21 25.84 0.48 -6.82
N GLY A 22 24.55 0.16 -6.65
CA GLY A 22 23.95 -0.20 -5.36
C GLY A 22 23.59 0.98 -4.46
N ALA A 23 23.55 2.21 -4.99
CA ALA A 23 23.15 3.37 -4.21
C ALA A 23 21.65 3.32 -3.85
N PRO A 24 21.24 3.84 -2.66
CA PRO A 24 19.84 3.99 -2.31
C PRO A 24 19.07 4.82 -3.35
N ILE A 25 17.83 4.42 -3.64
CA ILE A 25 16.98 5.05 -4.67
C ILE A 25 16.87 6.57 -4.49
N ALA A 26 16.71 7.04 -3.24
CA ALA A 26 16.62 8.48 -2.94
C ALA A 26 17.87 9.25 -3.37
N ILE A 27 19.06 8.67 -3.13
CA ILE A 27 20.34 9.25 -3.55
C ILE A 27 20.46 9.23 -5.08
N ALA A 28 20.08 8.11 -5.70
CA ALA A 28 20.14 7.96 -7.15
C ALA A 28 19.24 9.00 -7.86
N ILE A 29 18.02 9.20 -7.38
CA ILE A 29 17.09 10.22 -7.91
C ILE A 29 17.65 11.63 -7.67
N GLY A 30 18.10 11.95 -6.46
CA GLY A 30 18.63 13.28 -6.14
C GLY A 30 19.85 13.64 -6.96
N MET A 31 20.83 12.75 -7.05
CA MET A 31 22.06 12.98 -7.82
C MET A 31 21.81 13.06 -9.33
N SER A 32 21.01 12.16 -9.88
CA SER A 32 20.70 12.19 -11.32
C SER A 32 19.95 13.45 -11.71
N SER A 33 19.01 13.93 -10.87
CA SER A 33 18.30 15.19 -11.06
C SER A 33 19.25 16.39 -10.98
N ALA A 34 20.18 16.40 -10.02
CA ALA A 34 21.19 17.44 -9.90
C ALA A 34 22.12 17.49 -11.14
N MET A 35 22.58 16.33 -11.62
CA MET A 35 23.39 16.24 -12.84
C MET A 35 22.64 16.76 -14.06
N ALA A 36 21.34 16.45 -14.20
CA ALA A 36 20.54 16.98 -15.29
C ALA A 36 20.38 18.51 -15.20
N MET A 37 20.26 19.06 -14.00
CA MET A 37 20.16 20.51 -13.80
C MET A 37 21.45 21.24 -14.19
N VAL A 38 22.62 20.67 -13.92
CA VAL A 38 23.90 21.23 -14.32
C VAL A 38 24.09 21.29 -15.85
N VAL A 39 23.38 20.43 -16.59
CA VAL A 39 23.38 20.50 -18.07
C VAL A 39 22.56 21.69 -18.57
N ILE A 40 21.55 22.13 -17.83
CA ILE A 40 20.63 23.21 -18.22
C ILE A 40 21.08 24.57 -17.68
N LEU A 41 21.63 24.61 -16.46
CA LEU A 41 21.92 25.81 -15.70
C LEU A 41 23.43 25.87 -15.32
N PRO A 42 24.00 27.05 -15.11
CA PRO A 42 25.32 27.20 -14.50
C PRO A 42 25.37 26.44 -13.15
N THR A 43 26.50 25.85 -12.83
CA THR A 43 26.68 24.94 -11.69
C THR A 43 26.22 25.53 -10.35
N ASP A 44 26.58 26.79 -10.09
CA ASP A 44 26.20 27.53 -8.88
C ASP A 44 24.66 27.70 -8.76
N VAL A 45 24.02 28.11 -9.87
CA VAL A 45 22.54 28.22 -9.93
C VAL A 45 21.87 26.86 -9.82
N ALA A 46 22.43 25.84 -10.47
CA ALA A 46 21.88 24.47 -10.40
C ALA A 46 21.90 23.93 -8.97
N MET A 47 23.00 24.12 -8.23
CA MET A 47 23.12 23.65 -6.84
C MET A 47 22.14 24.34 -5.90
N VAL A 48 22.00 25.67 -6.00
CA VAL A 48 21.01 26.42 -5.21
C VAL A 48 19.58 25.99 -5.55
N THR A 49 19.28 25.82 -6.84
CA THR A 49 17.98 25.36 -7.30
C THR A 49 17.65 23.95 -6.81
N CYS A 50 18.62 23.03 -6.85
CA CYS A 50 18.44 21.69 -6.30
C CYS A 50 18.10 21.75 -4.81
N ALA A 51 18.89 22.50 -4.01
CA ALA A 51 18.63 22.65 -2.58
C ALA A 51 17.24 23.23 -2.28
N GLN A 52 16.83 24.28 -3.01
CA GLN A 52 15.52 24.87 -2.89
C GLN A 52 14.40 23.88 -3.25
N LYS A 53 14.54 23.14 -4.35
CA LYS A 53 13.55 22.13 -4.75
C LYS A 53 13.45 20.98 -3.79
N MET A 54 14.57 20.52 -3.21
CA MET A 54 14.55 19.50 -2.17
C MET A 54 13.82 20.01 -0.91
N PHE A 55 14.12 21.23 -0.46
CA PHE A 55 13.47 21.82 0.71
C PHE A 55 11.97 22.03 0.48
N THR A 56 11.58 22.66 -0.64
CA THR A 56 10.17 22.92 -0.95
C THR A 56 9.38 21.64 -1.21
N GLY A 57 10.01 20.61 -1.80
CA GLY A 57 9.41 19.30 -1.99
C GLY A 57 9.09 18.59 -0.67
N LEU A 58 9.97 18.74 0.33
CA LEU A 58 9.74 18.19 1.68
C LEU A 58 8.73 19.01 2.48
N ASN A 59 8.66 20.32 2.28
CA ASN A 59 7.75 21.22 2.95
C ASN A 59 6.34 21.21 2.30
N SER A 60 5.75 20.03 2.25
CA SER A 60 4.43 19.79 1.66
C SER A 60 3.48 19.22 2.71
N PHE A 61 2.41 19.94 3.01
CA PHE A 61 1.42 19.54 4.01
C PHE A 61 0.81 18.14 3.76
N PRO A 62 0.46 17.75 2.52
CA PRO A 62 -0.02 16.40 2.23
C PRO A 62 0.98 15.28 2.58
N LEU A 63 2.29 15.53 2.51
CA LEU A 63 3.30 14.52 2.85
C LEU A 63 3.30 14.15 4.33
N LEU A 64 2.83 15.02 5.21
CA LEU A 64 2.68 14.72 6.64
C LEU A 64 1.68 13.57 6.90
N ALA A 65 0.77 13.32 5.98
CA ALA A 65 -0.15 12.20 6.10
C ALA A 65 0.57 10.84 6.12
N ILE A 66 1.70 10.72 5.41
CA ILE A 66 2.43 9.46 5.27
C ILE A 66 2.94 8.93 6.62
N PRO A 67 3.74 9.69 7.41
CA PRO A 67 4.21 9.23 8.70
C PRO A 67 3.06 8.94 9.68
N PHE A 68 1.97 9.69 9.64
CA PHE A 68 0.81 9.40 10.48
C PHE A 68 0.09 8.12 10.07
N PHE A 69 -0.13 7.85 8.78
CA PHE A 69 -0.69 6.57 8.35
C PHE A 69 0.23 5.39 8.64
N VAL A 70 1.56 5.56 8.51
CA VAL A 70 2.53 4.53 8.90
C VAL A 70 2.47 4.27 10.40
N LEU A 71 2.38 5.32 11.22
CA LEU A 71 2.22 5.19 12.67
C LEU A 71 0.90 4.50 13.02
N ALA A 72 -0.22 4.93 12.44
CA ALA A 72 -1.52 4.28 12.63
C ALA A 72 -1.46 2.79 12.28
N GLY A 73 -0.90 2.44 11.11
CA GLY A 73 -0.72 1.06 10.70
C GLY A 73 0.11 0.23 11.68
N ASN A 74 1.19 0.78 12.22
CA ASN A 74 2.02 0.12 13.24
C ASN A 74 1.29 -0.06 14.57
N LEU A 75 0.58 0.97 15.05
CA LEU A 75 -0.23 0.87 16.27
C LEU A 75 -1.31 -0.19 16.13
N MET A 76 -1.97 -0.24 14.99
CA MET A 76 -3.02 -1.21 14.69
C MET A 76 -2.48 -2.65 14.60
N ASN A 77 -1.31 -2.84 13.98
CA ASN A 77 -0.68 -4.15 13.91
C ASN A 77 -0.36 -4.68 15.30
N ASN A 78 0.24 -3.86 16.16
CA ASN A 78 0.57 -4.21 17.54
C ASN A 78 -0.69 -4.29 18.44
N GLY A 79 -1.75 -3.55 18.13
CA GLY A 79 -3.04 -3.58 18.82
C GLY A 79 -3.93 -4.80 18.49
N GLY A 80 -3.44 -5.75 17.67
CA GLY A 80 -4.18 -6.95 17.31
C GLY A 80 -5.30 -6.73 16.28
N ILE A 81 -5.36 -5.57 15.67
CA ILE A 81 -6.35 -5.26 14.61
C ILE A 81 -6.10 -6.14 13.38
N ALA A 82 -4.83 -6.38 13.02
CA ALA A 82 -4.49 -7.28 11.92
C ALA A 82 -5.12 -8.68 12.10
N VAL A 83 -5.06 -9.24 13.31
CA VAL A 83 -5.66 -10.55 13.63
C VAL A 83 -7.19 -10.52 13.47
N ARG A 84 -7.86 -9.42 13.87
CA ARG A 84 -9.32 -9.28 13.71
C ARG A 84 -9.73 -9.21 12.24
N ILE A 85 -8.95 -8.49 11.42
CA ILE A 85 -9.16 -8.41 9.97
C ILE A 85 -8.95 -9.78 9.31
N ILE A 86 -7.92 -10.52 9.71
CA ILE A 86 -7.68 -11.88 9.20
C ILE A 86 -8.86 -12.81 9.54
N ARG A 87 -9.34 -12.80 10.79
CA ARG A 87 -10.50 -13.60 11.20
C ARG A 87 -11.76 -13.24 10.42
N LEU A 88 -11.98 -11.95 10.16
CA LEU A 88 -13.07 -11.50 9.31
C LEU A 88 -12.91 -12.03 7.87
N ALA A 89 -11.71 -11.93 7.29
CA ALA A 89 -11.42 -12.44 5.95
C ALA A 89 -11.65 -13.96 5.87
N GLU A 90 -11.18 -14.73 6.87
CA GLU A 90 -11.46 -16.17 6.97
C GLU A 90 -12.96 -16.47 7.06
N ALA A 91 -13.72 -15.68 7.82
CA ALA A 91 -15.16 -15.85 7.94
C ALA A 91 -15.89 -15.60 6.61
N LEU A 92 -15.42 -14.64 5.81
CA LEU A 92 -15.98 -14.31 4.50
C LEU A 92 -15.59 -15.33 3.42
N CYS A 93 -14.33 -15.72 3.39
CA CYS A 93 -13.77 -16.60 2.36
C CYS A 93 -13.97 -18.10 2.66
N GLY A 94 -14.42 -18.46 3.85
CA GLY A 94 -14.44 -19.83 4.36
C GLY A 94 -15.16 -20.90 3.53
N LYS A 95 -15.92 -20.52 2.49
CA LYS A 95 -16.56 -21.44 1.55
C LYS A 95 -15.83 -21.56 0.21
N LEU A 96 -14.84 -20.74 -0.03
CA LEU A 96 -14.12 -20.69 -1.31
C LEU A 96 -13.05 -21.78 -1.39
N PRO A 97 -12.72 -22.28 -2.58
CA PRO A 97 -11.57 -23.15 -2.78
C PRO A 97 -10.30 -22.41 -2.37
N GLY A 98 -9.48 -23.04 -1.50
CA GLY A 98 -8.29 -22.36 -0.99
C GLY A 98 -8.60 -21.19 -0.06
N ALA A 99 -9.65 -21.34 0.76
CA ALA A 99 -10.19 -20.27 1.61
C ALA A 99 -9.15 -19.47 2.38
N LEU A 100 -8.03 -20.09 2.78
CA LEU A 100 -6.97 -19.40 3.52
C LEU A 100 -6.17 -18.46 2.61
N ALA A 101 -5.84 -18.89 1.39
CA ALA A 101 -5.21 -18.03 0.39
C ALA A 101 -6.13 -16.88 -0.03
N GLU A 102 -7.43 -17.14 -0.18
CA GLU A 102 -8.43 -16.10 -0.45
C GLU A 102 -8.54 -15.11 0.72
N SER A 103 -8.46 -15.62 1.96
CA SER A 103 -8.43 -14.81 3.17
C SER A 103 -7.19 -13.92 3.24
N ASN A 104 -6.03 -14.41 2.77
CA ASN A 104 -4.79 -13.63 2.66
C ASN A 104 -4.99 -12.44 1.71
N VAL A 105 -5.58 -12.67 0.53
CA VAL A 105 -5.86 -11.57 -0.42
C VAL A 105 -6.80 -10.54 0.19
N LEU A 106 -7.92 -10.98 0.77
CA LEU A 106 -8.92 -10.09 1.36
C LEU A 106 -8.37 -9.33 2.57
N ALA A 107 -7.56 -9.99 3.40
CA ALA A 107 -6.89 -9.37 4.53
C ALA A 107 -5.87 -8.31 4.08
N ASN A 108 -5.11 -8.56 3.00
CA ASN A 108 -4.23 -7.56 2.39
C ASN A 108 -5.01 -6.34 1.88
N MET A 109 -6.19 -6.55 1.26
CA MET A 109 -7.04 -5.45 0.81
C MET A 109 -7.52 -4.59 1.99
N PHE A 110 -8.04 -5.21 3.05
CA PHE A 110 -8.52 -4.48 4.23
C PHE A 110 -7.40 -3.81 5.00
N PHE A 111 -6.32 -4.54 5.29
CA PHE A 111 -5.19 -3.99 6.04
C PHE A 111 -4.48 -2.90 5.24
N GLY A 112 -4.34 -3.09 3.94
CA GLY A 112 -3.80 -2.10 3.03
C GLY A 112 -4.63 -0.81 3.01
N ALA A 113 -5.97 -0.94 2.97
CA ALA A 113 -6.91 0.18 3.05
C ALA A 113 -6.88 0.95 4.40
N ILE A 114 -6.13 0.48 5.37
CA ILE A 114 -5.92 1.16 6.65
C ILE A 114 -4.51 1.73 6.74
N SER A 115 -3.49 0.90 6.42
CA SER A 115 -2.08 1.28 6.53
C SER A 115 -1.59 2.16 5.39
N GLY A 116 -2.29 2.14 4.25
CA GLY A 116 -1.89 2.86 3.04
C GLY A 116 -0.60 2.34 2.39
N SER A 117 -0.14 1.15 2.77
CA SER A 117 1.16 0.61 2.38
C SER A 117 1.08 -0.88 2.02
N GLY A 118 1.38 -1.21 0.78
CA GLY A 118 1.47 -2.60 0.33
C GLY A 118 2.58 -3.39 1.05
N ASN A 119 3.71 -2.75 1.33
CA ASN A 119 4.80 -3.40 2.05
C ASN A 119 4.40 -3.76 3.50
N ALA A 120 3.69 -2.84 4.19
CA ALA A 120 3.18 -3.11 5.52
C ALA A 120 2.13 -4.23 5.51
N ALA A 121 1.24 -4.24 4.51
CA ALA A 121 0.26 -5.31 4.33
C ALA A 121 0.94 -6.67 4.08
N ALA A 122 1.91 -6.73 3.16
CA ALA A 122 2.67 -7.95 2.88
C ALA A 122 3.40 -8.48 4.12
N ALA A 123 4.03 -7.61 4.91
CA ALA A 123 4.75 -8.00 6.12
C ALA A 123 3.78 -8.51 7.20
N ALA A 124 2.68 -7.80 7.43
CA ALA A 124 1.68 -8.17 8.44
C ALA A 124 1.00 -9.50 8.09
N MET A 125 0.52 -9.64 6.84
CA MET A 125 -0.18 -10.86 6.41
C MET A 125 0.78 -12.04 6.24
N GLY A 126 1.96 -11.83 5.66
CA GLY A 126 2.98 -12.87 5.52
C GLY A 126 3.47 -13.42 6.85
N GLY A 127 3.64 -12.54 7.85
CA GLY A 127 4.05 -12.94 9.20
C GLY A 127 2.95 -13.63 10.02
N THR A 128 1.67 -13.42 9.68
CA THR A 128 0.55 -13.96 10.46
C THR A 128 -0.15 -15.12 9.76
N ILE A 129 -0.50 -14.96 8.48
CA ILE A 129 -1.22 -16.00 7.72
C ILE A 129 -0.24 -17.04 7.17
N GLY A 130 0.95 -16.65 6.75
CA GLY A 130 1.93 -17.54 6.15
C GLY A 130 2.21 -18.81 6.97
N PRO A 131 2.55 -18.72 8.27
CA PRO A 131 2.72 -19.90 9.13
C PRO A 131 1.47 -20.76 9.21
N ILE A 132 0.28 -20.17 9.28
CA ILE A 132 -0.99 -20.91 9.33
C ILE A 132 -1.25 -21.64 8.00
N GLU A 133 -0.92 -21.03 6.86
CA GLU A 133 -1.01 -21.67 5.56
C GLU A 133 -0.08 -22.88 5.48
N GLU A 134 1.16 -22.76 5.96
CA GLU A 134 2.13 -23.86 6.00
C GLU A 134 1.64 -25.03 6.89
N GLU A 135 1.14 -24.73 8.09
CA GLU A 135 0.57 -25.75 9.00
C GLU A 135 -0.61 -26.50 8.38
N ARG A 136 -1.36 -25.84 7.49
CA ARG A 136 -2.49 -26.42 6.76
C ARG A 136 -2.12 -27.05 5.43
N GLY A 137 -0.83 -27.22 5.15
CA GLY A 137 -0.32 -27.93 3.99
C GLY A 137 -0.19 -27.13 2.71
N TYR A 138 -0.30 -25.80 2.77
CA TYR A 138 0.01 -24.94 1.64
C TYR A 138 1.52 -24.88 1.43
N SER A 139 1.99 -24.88 0.17
CA SER A 139 3.42 -24.71 -0.08
C SER A 139 3.85 -23.26 0.20
N LYS A 140 5.05 -23.08 0.75
CA LYS A 140 5.63 -21.77 1.09
C LYS A 140 5.64 -20.82 -0.11
N GLU A 141 6.00 -21.37 -1.27
CA GLU A 141 6.07 -20.62 -2.52
C GLU A 141 4.70 -20.10 -2.96
N PHE A 142 3.65 -20.91 -2.79
CA PHE A 142 2.28 -20.50 -3.13
C PHE A 142 1.78 -19.43 -2.16
N SER A 143 1.97 -19.63 -0.86
CA SER A 143 1.62 -18.67 0.18
C SER A 143 2.31 -17.32 -0.04
N ALA A 144 3.63 -17.34 -0.24
CA ALA A 144 4.40 -16.14 -0.53
C ALA A 144 3.96 -15.45 -1.83
N ALA A 145 3.69 -16.21 -2.89
CA ALA A 145 3.25 -15.66 -4.17
C ALA A 145 1.89 -14.97 -4.05
N VAL A 146 0.92 -15.57 -3.36
CA VAL A 146 -0.41 -14.98 -3.11
C VAL A 146 -0.27 -13.70 -2.29
N ASN A 147 0.51 -13.73 -1.22
CA ASN A 147 0.73 -12.57 -0.36
C ASN A 147 1.37 -11.41 -1.11
N ILE A 148 2.43 -11.66 -1.88
CA ILE A 148 3.12 -10.63 -2.67
C ILE A 148 2.22 -10.09 -3.79
N ALA A 149 1.47 -10.97 -4.48
CA ALA A 149 0.58 -10.56 -5.56
C ALA A 149 -0.61 -9.73 -5.06
N SER A 150 -1.09 -9.95 -3.84
CA SER A 150 -2.21 -9.19 -3.25
C SER A 150 -1.77 -7.89 -2.56
N ALA A 151 -0.53 -7.79 -2.09
CA ALA A 151 -0.02 -6.62 -1.39
C ALA A 151 -0.18 -5.27 -2.13
N PRO A 152 -0.06 -5.19 -3.48
CA PRO A 152 -0.31 -3.94 -4.21
C PRO A 152 -1.71 -3.35 -4.02
N THR A 153 -2.72 -4.15 -3.64
CA THR A 153 -4.04 -3.62 -3.31
C THR A 153 -3.99 -2.58 -2.19
N GLY A 154 -3.08 -2.73 -1.23
CA GLY A 154 -2.86 -1.76 -0.16
C GLY A 154 -2.22 -0.44 -0.60
N MET A 155 -1.72 -0.37 -1.84
CA MET A 155 -1.25 0.89 -2.45
C MET A 155 -2.31 1.51 -3.36
N LEU A 156 -3.28 0.73 -3.81
CA LEU A 156 -4.34 1.17 -4.73
C LEU A 156 -5.61 1.56 -3.98
N ILE A 157 -6.02 0.74 -2.99
CA ILE A 157 -7.22 1.02 -2.19
C ILE A 157 -6.89 2.11 -1.15
N PRO A 158 -7.62 3.23 -1.15
CA PRO A 158 -7.38 4.32 -0.22
C PRO A 158 -7.68 3.97 1.25
N PRO A 159 -7.01 4.70 2.20
CA PRO A 159 -5.98 5.71 1.96
C PRO A 159 -4.66 5.10 1.47
N SER A 160 -3.95 5.79 0.59
CA SER A 160 -2.74 5.28 -0.06
C SER A 160 -1.59 6.29 0.01
N ASN A 161 -0.48 5.88 0.59
CA ASN A 161 0.73 6.70 0.64
C ASN A 161 1.29 7.01 -0.76
N ALA A 162 1.19 6.06 -1.69
CA ALA A 162 1.63 6.24 -3.07
C ALA A 162 0.82 7.31 -3.80
N LEU A 163 -0.51 7.32 -3.62
CA LEU A 163 -1.39 8.32 -4.23
C LEU A 163 -1.17 9.72 -3.62
N ILE A 164 -0.84 9.81 -2.32
CA ILE A 164 -0.48 11.08 -1.67
C ILE A 164 0.82 11.63 -2.26
N VAL A 165 1.86 10.81 -2.41
CA VAL A 165 3.11 11.22 -3.07
C VAL A 165 2.83 11.66 -4.51
N PHE A 166 2.05 10.88 -5.24
CA PHE A 166 1.69 11.21 -6.62
C PHE A 166 0.97 12.56 -6.72
N SER A 167 0.06 12.89 -5.79
CA SER A 167 -0.64 14.17 -5.79
C SER A 167 0.31 15.36 -5.65
N THR A 168 1.37 15.22 -4.86
CA THR A 168 2.35 16.29 -4.63
C THR A 168 3.31 16.47 -5.79
N VAL A 169 3.74 15.37 -6.43
CA VAL A 169 4.68 15.38 -7.55
C VAL A 169 3.97 15.68 -8.88
N GLY A 170 2.74 15.24 -9.03
CA GLY A 170 1.94 15.37 -10.25
C GLY A 170 1.34 16.76 -10.50
N GLY A 171 1.73 17.80 -9.76
CA GLY A 171 1.27 19.17 -10.00
C GLY A 171 0.01 19.56 -9.23
N SER A 172 -0.09 19.20 -7.96
CA SER A 172 -1.21 19.54 -7.06
C SER A 172 -2.54 18.90 -7.47
N ILE A 173 -2.50 17.65 -7.87
CA ILE A 173 -3.72 16.87 -8.15
C ILE A 173 -4.44 16.60 -6.83
N SER A 174 -5.77 16.69 -6.84
CA SER A 174 -6.59 16.42 -5.65
C SER A 174 -6.38 14.99 -5.10
N VAL A 175 -5.96 14.87 -3.84
CA VAL A 175 -5.82 13.57 -3.16
C VAL A 175 -7.15 12.81 -3.12
N ALA A 176 -8.26 13.52 -2.87
CA ALA A 176 -9.60 12.92 -2.87
C ALA A 176 -9.98 12.33 -4.24
N ALA A 177 -9.66 13.03 -5.33
CA ALA A 177 -9.90 12.53 -6.68
C ALA A 177 -9.05 11.29 -6.99
N LEU A 178 -7.77 11.28 -6.59
CA LEU A 178 -6.91 10.12 -6.73
C LEU A 178 -7.40 8.91 -5.90
N PHE A 179 -7.88 9.16 -4.70
CA PHE A 179 -8.46 8.12 -3.86
C PHE A 179 -9.69 7.51 -4.50
N MET A 180 -10.61 8.33 -5.03
CA MET A 180 -11.77 7.85 -5.78
C MET A 180 -11.35 6.98 -6.98
N GLY A 181 -10.34 7.44 -7.72
CA GLY A 181 -9.79 6.69 -8.86
C GLY A 181 -9.10 5.37 -8.49
N GLY A 182 -8.58 5.25 -7.28
CA GLY A 182 -7.85 4.08 -6.80
C GLY A 182 -8.74 2.89 -6.42
N TYR A 183 -10.01 3.12 -6.05
CA TYR A 183 -10.91 2.04 -5.60
C TYR A 183 -11.16 0.98 -6.66
N ILE A 184 -11.55 1.39 -7.85
CA ILE A 184 -11.91 0.45 -8.93
C ILE A 184 -10.71 -0.42 -9.30
N PRO A 185 -9.52 0.14 -9.62
CA PRO A 185 -8.35 -0.67 -9.92
C PRO A 185 -7.93 -1.57 -8.75
N GLY A 186 -7.98 -1.07 -7.51
CA GLY A 186 -7.59 -1.83 -6.33
C GLY A 186 -8.49 -3.03 -6.07
N ILE A 187 -9.80 -2.85 -6.17
CA ILE A 187 -10.78 -3.94 -6.02
C ILE A 187 -10.64 -4.94 -7.17
N LEU A 188 -10.51 -4.47 -8.41
CA LEU A 188 -10.32 -5.36 -9.57
C LEU A 188 -9.03 -6.17 -9.45
N TRP A 189 -7.94 -5.56 -8.98
CA TRP A 189 -6.69 -6.26 -8.73
C TRP A 189 -6.86 -7.36 -7.69
N GLY A 190 -7.47 -7.04 -6.53
CA GLY A 190 -7.74 -8.03 -5.48
C GLY A 190 -8.60 -9.19 -5.98
N LEU A 191 -9.71 -8.90 -6.68
CA LEU A 191 -10.57 -9.92 -7.25
C LEU A 191 -9.86 -10.79 -8.29
N ALA A 192 -9.01 -10.20 -9.14
CA ALA A 192 -8.23 -10.96 -10.12
C ALA A 192 -7.24 -11.92 -9.42
N VAL A 193 -6.56 -11.45 -8.37
CA VAL A 193 -5.67 -12.31 -7.57
C VAL A 193 -6.46 -13.42 -6.87
N MET A 194 -7.65 -13.12 -6.30
CA MET A 194 -8.53 -14.14 -5.71
C MET A 194 -8.92 -15.21 -6.72
N VAL A 195 -9.36 -14.84 -7.92
CA VAL A 195 -9.73 -15.81 -8.97
C VAL A 195 -8.56 -16.74 -9.30
N VAL A 196 -7.36 -16.18 -9.48
CA VAL A 196 -6.16 -16.97 -9.79
C VAL A 196 -5.75 -17.85 -8.61
N ALA A 197 -5.73 -17.29 -7.39
CA ALA A 197 -5.39 -18.02 -6.18
C ALA A 197 -6.35 -19.18 -5.92
N GLY A 198 -7.66 -18.95 -6.03
CA GLY A 198 -8.69 -19.97 -5.87
C GLY A 198 -8.59 -21.08 -6.91
N TYR A 199 -8.37 -20.72 -8.18
CA TYR A 199 -8.15 -21.70 -9.24
C TYR A 199 -6.90 -22.58 -8.98
N MET A 200 -5.78 -21.95 -8.60
CA MET A 200 -4.54 -22.66 -8.29
C MET A 200 -4.67 -23.53 -7.05
N ALA A 201 -5.33 -23.02 -6.00
CA ALA A 201 -5.59 -23.76 -4.77
C ALA A 201 -6.44 -25.01 -5.05
N LYS A 202 -7.50 -24.87 -5.85
CA LYS A 202 -8.34 -26.00 -6.30
C LYS A 202 -7.52 -27.04 -7.07
N LYS A 203 -6.67 -26.59 -8.01
CA LYS A 203 -5.82 -27.50 -8.82
C LYS A 203 -4.78 -28.23 -7.97
N ARG A 204 -4.29 -27.60 -6.88
CA ARG A 204 -3.33 -28.21 -5.93
C ARG A 204 -3.99 -29.04 -4.83
N GLY A 205 -5.33 -29.09 -4.79
CA GLY A 205 -6.07 -29.88 -3.80
C GLY A 205 -6.05 -29.27 -2.39
N TYR A 206 -5.83 -27.97 -2.26
CA TYR A 206 -5.92 -27.29 -0.97
C TYR A 206 -7.40 -27.19 -0.55
N VAL A 207 -7.80 -28.10 0.33
CA VAL A 207 -9.20 -28.20 0.80
C VAL A 207 -9.34 -27.43 2.10
N ASN A 208 -10.41 -26.69 2.22
CA ASN A 208 -10.74 -26.04 3.48
C ASN A 208 -11.32 -27.05 4.48
N THR A 209 -10.57 -27.33 5.55
CA THR A 209 -10.98 -28.25 6.61
C THR A 209 -11.69 -27.57 7.78
N ASN A 210 -11.66 -26.25 7.87
CA ASN A 210 -12.23 -25.51 9.00
C ASN A 210 -13.43 -24.69 8.57
N TYR A 211 -14.61 -25.24 8.82
CA TYR A 211 -15.87 -24.52 8.66
C TYR A 211 -16.11 -23.65 9.91
N VAL A 212 -16.07 -22.35 9.74
CA VAL A 212 -16.44 -21.42 10.82
C VAL A 212 -17.96 -21.42 10.95
N ASP A 213 -18.45 -21.75 12.15
CA ASP A 213 -19.89 -21.73 12.45
C ASP A 213 -20.49 -20.33 12.31
N ALA A 214 -21.80 -20.26 12.03
CA ALA A 214 -22.49 -18.98 11.78
C ALA A 214 -22.40 -18.03 12.98
N SER A 215 -22.46 -18.54 14.20
CA SER A 215 -22.33 -17.74 15.43
C SER A 215 -20.93 -17.12 15.55
N THR A 216 -19.89 -17.89 15.20
CA THR A 216 -18.49 -17.41 15.21
C THR A 216 -18.23 -16.39 14.12
N LYS A 217 -18.89 -16.51 12.94
CA LYS A 217 -18.82 -15.50 11.86
C LYS A 217 -19.36 -14.16 12.31
N VAL A 218 -20.52 -14.16 12.98
CA VAL A 218 -21.10 -12.93 13.54
C VAL A 218 -20.17 -12.30 14.56
N LYS A 219 -19.56 -13.11 15.44
CA LYS A 219 -18.57 -12.63 16.41
C LYS A 219 -17.37 -11.97 15.72
N TYR A 220 -16.78 -12.61 14.71
CA TYR A 220 -15.64 -12.07 13.97
C TYR A 220 -15.98 -10.78 13.23
N PHE A 221 -17.22 -10.68 12.71
CA PHE A 221 -17.68 -9.44 12.10
C PHE A 221 -17.81 -8.32 13.15
N VAL A 222 -18.42 -8.60 14.30
CA VAL A 222 -18.57 -7.62 15.39
C VAL A 222 -17.20 -7.17 15.92
N ASP A 223 -16.27 -8.11 16.12
CA ASP A 223 -14.90 -7.82 16.58
C ASP A 223 -14.11 -6.96 15.58
N ALA A 224 -14.44 -7.03 14.28
CA ALA A 224 -13.81 -6.24 13.22
C ALA A 224 -14.48 -4.85 13.01
N ILE A 225 -15.68 -4.61 13.57
CA ILE A 225 -16.40 -3.34 13.39
C ILE A 225 -15.53 -2.12 13.71
N PRO A 226 -14.79 -2.05 14.83
CA PRO A 226 -13.94 -0.90 15.11
C PRO A 226 -12.92 -0.65 13.98
N SER A 227 -12.28 -1.71 13.48
CA SER A 227 -11.30 -1.60 12.40
C SER A 227 -11.93 -1.13 11.07
N LEU A 228 -13.10 -1.64 10.73
CA LEU A 228 -13.84 -1.23 9.53
C LEU A 228 -14.38 0.20 9.67
N PHE A 229 -14.79 0.59 10.89
CA PHE A 229 -15.30 1.92 11.16
C PHE A 229 -14.22 3.00 10.97
N LEU A 230 -12.97 2.68 11.30
CA LEU A 230 -11.85 3.56 11.00
C LEU A 230 -11.72 3.86 9.49
N ILE A 231 -11.87 2.84 8.64
CA ILE A 231 -11.86 3.03 7.19
C ILE A 231 -12.97 4.00 6.77
N VAL A 232 -14.17 3.81 7.32
CA VAL A 232 -15.33 4.67 7.03
C VAL A 232 -15.09 6.11 7.48
N ILE A 233 -14.51 6.33 8.67
CA ILE A 233 -14.19 7.67 9.18
C ILE A 233 -13.18 8.36 8.25
N ILE A 234 -12.07 7.70 7.94
CA ILE A 234 -11.01 8.29 7.12
C ILE A 234 -11.55 8.65 5.74
N ILE A 235 -12.12 7.67 5.06
CA ILE A 235 -12.57 7.81 3.68
C ILE A 235 -13.79 8.72 3.60
N GLY A 236 -14.78 8.48 4.44
CA GLY A 236 -15.97 9.30 4.51
C GLY A 236 -15.64 10.76 4.81
N GLY A 237 -14.71 11.02 5.73
CA GLY A 237 -14.27 12.37 6.09
C GLY A 237 -13.52 13.07 4.95
N ILE A 238 -12.66 12.35 4.21
CA ILE A 238 -11.94 12.92 3.06
C ILE A 238 -12.89 13.17 1.88
N LEU A 239 -13.77 12.24 1.56
CA LEU A 239 -14.68 12.37 0.41
C LEU A 239 -15.77 13.40 0.65
N SER A 240 -16.23 13.58 1.88
CA SER A 240 -17.18 14.64 2.24
C SER A 240 -16.53 16.02 2.35
N GLY A 241 -15.19 16.10 2.25
CA GLY A 241 -14.44 17.35 2.40
C GLY A 241 -14.33 17.88 3.85
N ILE A 242 -14.70 17.06 4.85
CA ILE A 242 -14.57 17.41 6.26
C ILE A 242 -13.11 17.39 6.68
N PHE A 243 -12.32 16.43 6.18
CA PHE A 243 -10.91 16.27 6.48
C PHE A 243 -10.06 16.32 5.21
N THR A 244 -8.90 16.93 5.33
CA THR A 244 -7.77 16.69 4.40
C THR A 244 -7.17 15.31 4.68
N ALA A 245 -6.35 14.79 3.76
CA ALA A 245 -5.67 13.52 3.99
C ALA A 245 -4.76 13.54 5.24
N THR A 246 -4.15 14.68 5.52
CA THR A 246 -3.28 14.87 6.70
C THR A 246 -4.09 14.85 8.01
N GLU A 247 -5.21 15.57 8.08
CA GLU A 247 -6.11 15.56 9.24
C GLU A 247 -6.70 14.17 9.47
N ALA A 248 -7.16 13.51 8.39
CA ALA A 248 -7.67 12.14 8.45
C ALA A 248 -6.63 11.15 8.99
N SER A 249 -5.35 11.32 8.62
CA SER A 249 -4.25 10.49 9.14
C SER A 249 -4.00 10.73 10.62
N GLY A 250 -4.14 11.99 11.11
CA GLY A 250 -4.11 12.31 12.54
C GLY A 250 -5.26 11.68 13.31
N VAL A 251 -6.48 11.72 12.75
CA VAL A 251 -7.65 11.01 13.30
C VAL A 251 -7.40 9.51 13.37
N ALA A 252 -6.77 8.93 12.35
CA ALA A 252 -6.44 7.49 12.33
C ALA A 252 -5.48 7.09 13.48
N VAL A 253 -4.55 7.96 13.84
CA VAL A 253 -3.62 7.71 14.98
C VAL A 253 -4.32 7.87 16.31
N ALA A 254 -5.25 8.82 16.42
CA ALA A 254 -5.97 9.10 17.66
C ALA A 254 -7.04 8.05 17.99
N TYR A 255 -7.63 7.43 16.97
CA TYR A 255 -8.63 6.38 17.11
C TYR A 255 -8.03 5.05 17.57
#